data_cbacf21fdbf09877c946ebc3e1036ae5
#
_entry.id   cbacf21fdbf09877c946ebc3e1036ae5
#
_cell.length_a   1.000
_cell.length_b   1.000
_cell.length_c   1.000
_cell.angle_alpha   90.00
_cell.angle_beta   90.00
_cell.angle_gamma   90.00
#
_symmetry.space_group_name_H-M   'P 1'
#
loop_
_entity.id
_entity.type
_entity.pdbx_description
1 polymer ?
#
loop_
_entity_poly.entity_id
_entity_poly.type
_entity_poly.pdbx_seq_one_letter_code
_entity_poly.pdbx_strand_id
1 'polypeptide(L)'
;MSQEINLSKADLQEFFIHHLNKVYSAKTHLLKRLPEILYQVHFSDLESAIFDTIEIVEKQRERMREIYQIINAIIHDGNINGLKGLIDDSFDEIKAHQNNPELRDMSIMFYMTNIEATEMASFQILQLLAVKIGDNKIKKLIKENFDDAQSDKALLLLITTKYLTSV
;
A
#
# COMPACT_ATOMS: atom_id res chain seq x y z
N MET A 1 20.04 -22.29 -22.46
CA MET A 1 20.10 -22.95 -21.14
C MET A 1 19.23 -22.15 -20.19
N SER A 2 18.07 -22.68 -19.80
CA SER A 2 17.27 -22.08 -18.74
C SER A 2 18.03 -22.29 -17.42
N GLN A 3 18.45 -21.22 -16.77
CA GLN A 3 18.94 -21.32 -15.39
C GLN A 3 17.73 -21.72 -14.52
N GLU A 4 17.72 -22.93 -14.03
CA GLU A 4 16.73 -23.35 -13.03
C GLU A 4 17.01 -22.60 -11.73
N ILE A 5 15.99 -21.92 -11.20
CA ILE A 5 16.06 -21.29 -9.89
C ILE A 5 16.08 -22.41 -8.84
N ASN A 6 17.19 -22.55 -8.13
CA ASN A 6 17.40 -23.59 -7.12
C ASN A 6 17.09 -23.06 -5.71
N LEU A 7 15.88 -22.49 -5.52
CA LEU A 7 15.38 -22.05 -4.22
C LEU A 7 14.46 -23.11 -3.63
N SER A 8 14.71 -23.49 -2.39
CA SER A 8 13.83 -24.40 -1.65
C SER A 8 12.50 -23.73 -1.31
N LYS A 9 11.48 -24.52 -1.00
CA LYS A 9 10.19 -23.99 -0.51
C LYS A 9 10.37 -23.19 0.78
N ALA A 10 11.31 -23.58 1.63
CA ALA A 10 11.64 -22.87 2.87
C ALA A 10 12.22 -21.47 2.58
N ASP A 11 13.16 -21.37 1.63
CA ASP A 11 13.74 -20.07 1.23
C ASP A 11 12.66 -19.12 0.69
N LEU A 12 11.74 -19.64 -0.13
CA LEU A 12 10.64 -18.84 -0.69
C LEU A 12 9.65 -18.38 0.39
N GLN A 13 9.38 -19.23 1.39
CA GLN A 13 8.53 -18.88 2.52
C GLN A 13 9.19 -17.83 3.42
N GLU A 14 10.47 -17.96 3.70
CA GLU A 14 11.23 -16.97 4.47
C GLU A 14 11.24 -15.62 3.76
N PHE A 15 11.52 -15.61 2.45
CA PHE A 15 11.48 -14.39 1.64
C PHE A 15 10.08 -13.76 1.63
N PHE A 16 9.02 -14.57 1.50
CA PHE A 16 7.65 -14.09 1.57
C PHE A 16 7.34 -13.42 2.92
N ILE A 17 7.66 -14.07 4.03
CA ILE A 17 7.45 -13.54 5.38
C ILE A 17 8.21 -12.23 5.58
N HIS A 18 9.48 -12.19 5.16
CA HIS A 18 10.33 -11.01 5.27
C HIS A 18 9.69 -9.80 4.56
N HIS A 19 9.24 -9.98 3.33
CA HIS A 19 8.63 -8.89 2.56
C HIS A 19 7.20 -8.58 2.99
N LEU A 20 6.43 -9.56 3.45
CA LEU A 20 5.13 -9.32 4.08
C LEU A 20 5.27 -8.43 5.32
N ASN A 21 6.29 -8.67 6.16
CA ASN A 21 6.62 -7.82 7.32
C ASN A 21 6.88 -6.36 6.89
N LYS A 22 7.64 -6.15 5.82
CA LYS A 22 7.92 -4.79 5.31
C LYS A 22 6.65 -4.07 4.87
N VAL A 23 5.80 -4.74 4.11
CA VAL A 23 4.53 -4.14 3.65
C VAL A 23 3.59 -3.88 4.83
N TYR A 24 3.49 -4.80 5.78
CA TYR A 24 2.67 -4.64 6.98
C TYR A 24 3.11 -3.44 7.82
N SER A 25 4.42 -3.29 8.04
CA SER A 25 4.99 -2.18 8.80
C SER A 25 4.80 -0.84 8.08
N ALA A 26 4.95 -0.81 6.74
CA ALA A 26 4.69 0.38 5.93
C ALA A 26 3.23 0.81 6.02
N LYS A 27 2.27 -0.14 5.91
CA LYS A 27 0.84 0.15 6.08
C LYS A 27 0.50 0.64 7.48
N THR A 28 1.14 0.09 8.49
CA THR A 28 0.99 0.56 9.88
C THR A 28 1.48 2.00 10.02
N HIS A 29 2.56 2.37 9.34
CA HIS A 29 3.07 3.73 9.31
C HIS A 29 2.15 4.67 8.53
N LEU A 30 1.68 4.26 7.36
CA LEU A 30 0.74 5.03 6.54
C LEU A 30 -0.55 5.36 7.30
N LEU A 31 -1.14 4.39 8.01
CA LEU A 31 -2.34 4.61 8.82
C LEU A 31 -2.16 5.65 9.95
N LYS A 32 -0.94 5.82 10.44
CA LYS A 32 -0.64 6.88 11.41
C LYS A 32 -0.59 8.27 10.78
N ARG A 33 -0.23 8.33 9.49
CA ARG A 33 -0.05 9.59 8.75
C ARG A 33 -1.33 10.06 8.05
N LEU A 34 -2.16 9.15 7.54
CA LEU A 34 -3.36 9.49 6.77
C LEU A 34 -4.32 10.48 7.48
N PRO A 35 -4.58 10.38 8.79
CA PRO A 35 -5.42 11.37 9.48
C PRO A 35 -4.87 12.79 9.44
N GLU A 36 -3.55 12.97 9.21
CA GLU A 36 -2.93 14.30 9.14
C GLU A 36 -3.43 15.10 7.92
N ILE A 37 -3.83 14.42 6.86
CA ILE A 37 -4.28 15.06 5.60
C ILE A 37 -5.80 15.05 5.43
N LEU A 38 -6.52 14.11 6.06
CA LEU A 38 -7.95 13.87 5.85
C LEU A 38 -8.79 15.16 5.97
N TYR A 39 -8.56 15.96 7.00
CA TYR A 39 -9.34 17.19 7.26
C TYR A 39 -8.75 18.44 6.58
N GLN A 40 -7.73 18.28 5.74
CA GLN A 40 -7.09 19.39 5.04
C GLN A 40 -7.45 19.42 3.55
N VAL A 41 -8.11 18.37 3.06
CA VAL A 41 -8.51 18.25 1.66
C VAL A 41 -9.58 19.30 1.32
N HIS A 42 -9.41 19.95 0.17
CA HIS A 42 -10.36 20.96 -0.34
C HIS A 42 -11.37 20.34 -1.32
N PHE A 43 -10.95 19.37 -2.11
CA PHE A 43 -11.79 18.70 -3.10
C PHE A 43 -12.56 17.52 -2.48
N SER A 44 -13.88 17.60 -2.42
CA SER A 44 -14.73 16.63 -1.70
C SER A 44 -14.58 15.18 -2.15
N ASP A 45 -14.38 14.93 -3.44
CA ASP A 45 -14.18 13.57 -3.94
C ASP A 45 -12.86 12.99 -3.44
N LEU A 46 -11.83 13.84 -3.30
CA LEU A 46 -10.54 13.42 -2.74
C LEU A 46 -10.64 13.17 -1.23
N GLU A 47 -11.39 13.98 -0.48
CA GLU A 47 -11.64 13.74 0.94
C GLU A 47 -12.29 12.37 1.16
N SER A 48 -13.34 12.07 0.39
CA SER A 48 -14.00 10.76 0.43
C SER A 48 -13.04 9.62 0.09
N ALA A 49 -12.20 9.78 -0.94
CA ALA A 49 -11.23 8.77 -1.33
C ALA A 49 -10.18 8.52 -0.22
N ILE A 50 -9.67 9.56 0.46
CA ILE A 50 -8.73 9.40 1.57
C ILE A 50 -9.39 8.68 2.75
N PHE A 51 -10.66 8.97 3.03
CA PHE A 51 -11.41 8.25 4.06
C PHE A 51 -11.54 6.76 3.72
N ASP A 52 -11.92 6.44 2.49
CA ASP A 52 -12.03 5.05 2.00
C ASP A 52 -10.67 4.34 2.03
N THR A 53 -9.59 5.03 1.67
CA THR A 53 -8.23 4.49 1.74
C THR A 53 -7.86 4.06 3.17
N ILE A 54 -8.23 4.84 4.20
CA ILE A 54 -7.98 4.46 5.60
C ILE A 54 -8.65 3.12 5.93
N GLU A 55 -9.93 2.95 5.58
CA GLU A 55 -10.67 1.70 5.82
C GLU A 55 -10.07 0.52 5.03
N ILE A 56 -9.67 0.76 3.78
CA ILE A 56 -9.07 -0.26 2.92
C ILE A 56 -7.73 -0.73 3.52
N VAL A 57 -6.87 0.19 3.93
CA VAL A 57 -5.56 -0.15 4.52
C VAL A 57 -5.73 -0.93 5.83
N GLU A 58 -6.74 -0.63 6.64
CA GLU A 58 -7.07 -1.42 7.83
C GLU A 58 -7.47 -2.86 7.47
N LYS A 59 -8.38 -3.03 6.50
CA LYS A 59 -8.79 -4.36 5.99
C LYS A 59 -7.60 -5.15 5.41
N GLN A 60 -6.73 -4.49 4.66
CA GLN A 60 -5.52 -5.11 4.12
C GLN A 60 -4.60 -5.62 5.23
N ARG A 61 -4.41 -4.84 6.30
CA ARG A 61 -3.62 -5.26 7.46
C ARG A 61 -4.24 -6.46 8.19
N GLU A 62 -5.57 -6.50 8.31
CA GLU A 62 -6.27 -7.64 8.92
C GLU A 62 -6.06 -8.92 8.11
N ARG A 63 -6.20 -8.86 6.78
CA ARG A 63 -5.89 -10.00 5.90
C ARG A 63 -4.43 -10.45 6.05
N MET A 64 -3.50 -9.52 6.20
CA MET A 64 -2.09 -9.86 6.44
C MET A 64 -1.90 -10.55 7.80
N ARG A 65 -2.60 -10.12 8.86
CA ARG A 65 -2.60 -10.82 10.16
C ARG A 65 -3.11 -12.24 10.04
N GLU A 66 -4.16 -12.47 9.27
CA GLU A 66 -4.67 -13.81 8.99
C GLU A 66 -3.63 -14.67 8.28
N ILE A 67 -2.88 -14.11 7.33
CA ILE A 67 -1.76 -14.83 6.68
C ILE A 67 -0.70 -15.24 7.69
N TYR A 68 -0.29 -14.36 8.62
CA TYR A 68 0.67 -14.72 9.67
C TYR A 68 0.18 -15.88 10.54
N GLN A 69 -1.10 -15.92 10.85
CA GLN A 69 -1.70 -17.04 11.60
C GLN A 69 -1.62 -18.35 10.80
N ILE A 70 -1.95 -18.32 9.50
CA ILE A 70 -1.92 -19.51 8.63
C ILE A 70 -0.51 -20.10 8.55
N ILE A 71 0.52 -19.25 8.40
CA ILE A 71 1.92 -19.70 8.28
C ILE A 71 2.63 -19.86 9.62
N ASN A 72 1.92 -19.64 10.72
CA ASN A 72 2.46 -19.65 12.09
C ASN A 72 3.72 -18.78 12.25
N ALA A 73 3.69 -17.57 11.69
CA ALA A 73 4.77 -16.60 11.77
C ALA A 73 4.42 -15.46 12.73
N ILE A 74 5.45 -14.81 13.24
CA ILE A 74 5.32 -13.65 14.13
C ILE A 74 5.50 -12.38 13.31
N ILE A 75 4.66 -11.38 13.59
CA ILE A 75 4.80 -10.04 13.01
C ILE A 75 6.00 -9.37 13.68
N HIS A 76 6.97 -8.97 12.88
CA HIS A 76 8.13 -8.20 13.33
C HIS A 76 8.10 -6.81 12.70
N ASP A 77 8.53 -5.80 13.47
CA ASP A 77 8.81 -4.48 12.91
C ASP A 77 10.02 -4.60 11.98
N GLY A 78 9.73 -4.67 10.67
CA GLY A 78 10.77 -4.75 9.65
C GLY A 78 11.50 -3.42 9.47
N ASN A 79 12.74 -3.48 9.00
CA ASN A 79 13.40 -2.28 8.47
C ASN A 79 12.68 -1.84 7.20
N ILE A 80 11.96 -0.72 7.30
CA ILE A 80 11.15 -0.13 6.21
C ILE A 80 11.69 1.23 5.77
N ASN A 81 12.97 1.52 6.00
CA ASN A 81 13.54 2.85 5.73
C ASN A 81 13.18 3.39 4.35
N GLY A 82 13.21 2.56 3.31
CA GLY A 82 12.80 2.96 1.96
C GLY A 82 11.32 3.31 1.86
N LEU A 83 10.44 2.41 2.31
CA LEU A 83 8.99 2.62 2.27
C LEU A 83 8.55 3.71 3.25
N LYS A 84 9.15 3.75 4.44
CA LYS A 84 8.91 4.80 5.42
C LYS A 84 9.35 6.15 4.87
N GLY A 85 10.53 6.23 4.24
CA GLY A 85 11.03 7.44 3.60
C GLY A 85 10.09 7.94 2.52
N LEU A 86 9.59 7.06 1.65
CA LEU A 86 8.58 7.43 0.64
C LEU A 86 7.33 8.06 1.29
N ILE A 87 6.82 7.47 2.37
CA ILE A 87 5.64 7.98 3.06
C ILE A 87 5.96 9.31 3.75
N ASP A 88 7.04 9.39 4.50
CA ASP A 88 7.40 10.60 5.24
C ASP A 88 7.70 11.77 4.31
N ASP A 89 8.48 11.57 3.26
CA ASP A 89 8.77 12.60 2.26
C ASP A 89 7.49 13.07 1.57
N SER A 90 6.57 12.15 1.24
CA SER A 90 5.27 12.48 0.64
C SER A 90 4.45 13.40 1.55
N PHE A 91 4.34 13.07 2.82
CA PHE A 91 3.56 13.87 3.78
C PHE A 91 4.22 15.21 4.12
N ASP A 92 5.55 15.28 4.10
CA ASP A 92 6.28 16.53 4.31
C ASP A 92 6.09 17.48 3.11
N GLU A 93 6.10 16.96 1.88
CA GLU A 93 5.78 17.74 0.67
C GLU A 93 4.32 18.21 0.63
N ILE A 94 3.37 17.39 1.06
CA ILE A 94 1.97 17.80 1.20
C ILE A 94 1.86 18.98 2.19
N LYS A 95 2.58 18.94 3.31
CA LYS A 95 2.62 20.04 4.30
C LYS A 95 3.26 21.31 3.76
N ALA A 96 4.22 21.21 2.85
CA ALA A 96 4.84 22.39 2.23
C ALA A 96 3.82 23.26 1.49
N HIS A 97 2.70 22.69 1.04
CA HIS A 97 1.60 23.40 0.36
C HIS A 97 0.41 23.73 1.26
N GLN A 98 0.57 23.76 2.59
CA GLN A 98 -0.53 23.98 3.54
C GLN A 98 -1.32 25.29 3.32
N ASN A 99 -0.68 26.32 2.76
CA ASN A 99 -1.29 27.62 2.50
C ASN A 99 -1.94 27.75 1.10
N ASN A 100 -1.87 26.72 0.27
CA ASN A 100 -2.50 26.69 -1.06
C ASN A 100 -3.28 25.38 -1.21
N PRO A 101 -4.63 25.43 -0.99
CA PRO A 101 -5.48 24.25 -0.99
C PRO A 101 -5.40 23.44 -2.28
N GLU A 102 -5.38 24.10 -3.45
CA GLU A 102 -5.33 23.40 -4.74
C GLU A 102 -4.00 22.67 -4.95
N LEU A 103 -2.88 23.32 -4.63
CA LEU A 103 -1.56 22.65 -4.72
C LEU A 103 -1.39 21.54 -3.69
N ARG A 104 -1.99 21.71 -2.52
CA ARG A 104 -2.00 20.65 -1.49
C ARG A 104 -2.77 19.43 -1.97
N ASP A 105 -3.97 19.60 -2.53
CA ASP A 105 -4.76 18.50 -3.09
C ASP A 105 -4.03 17.81 -4.24
N MET A 106 -3.39 18.57 -5.12
CA MET A 106 -2.54 18.02 -6.18
C MET A 106 -1.38 17.19 -5.61
N SER A 107 -0.73 17.67 -4.56
CA SER A 107 0.34 16.92 -3.87
C SER A 107 -0.21 15.65 -3.25
N ILE A 108 -1.36 15.69 -2.58
CA ILE A 108 -2.01 14.49 -2.03
C ILE A 108 -2.27 13.46 -3.14
N MET A 109 -2.90 13.86 -4.24
CA MET A 109 -3.20 12.96 -5.36
C MET A 109 -1.93 12.36 -5.96
N PHE A 110 -0.89 13.16 -6.16
CA PHE A 110 0.39 12.71 -6.71
C PHE A 110 1.07 11.67 -5.80
N TYR A 111 1.23 11.99 -4.52
CA TYR A 111 1.96 11.14 -3.59
C TYR A 111 1.19 9.91 -3.18
N MET A 112 -0.12 10.00 -2.96
CA MET A 112 -0.94 8.84 -2.67
C MET A 112 -0.96 7.85 -3.85
N THR A 113 -1.06 8.34 -5.09
CA THR A 113 -0.94 7.47 -6.28
C THR A 113 0.40 6.73 -6.34
N ASN A 114 1.50 7.39 -5.96
CA ASN A 114 2.83 6.76 -5.90
C ASN A 114 2.93 5.70 -4.80
N ILE A 115 2.36 5.96 -3.62
CA ILE A 115 2.31 5.00 -2.51
C ILE A 115 1.52 3.77 -2.95
N GLU A 116 0.32 3.93 -3.51
CA GLU A 116 -0.51 2.82 -4.00
C GLU A 116 0.18 2.02 -5.12
N ALA A 117 0.89 2.69 -6.03
CA ALA A 117 1.66 2.01 -7.07
C ALA A 117 2.77 1.12 -6.49
N THR A 118 3.46 1.59 -5.46
CA THR A 118 4.51 0.84 -4.77
C THR A 118 3.94 -0.36 -4.01
N GLU A 119 2.80 -0.18 -3.36
CA GLU A 119 2.09 -1.25 -2.65
C GLU A 119 1.57 -2.32 -3.63
N MET A 120 0.95 -1.89 -4.72
CA MET A 120 0.48 -2.78 -5.78
C MET A 120 1.61 -3.65 -6.33
N ALA A 121 2.78 -3.06 -6.61
CA ALA A 121 3.96 -3.80 -7.06
C ALA A 121 4.44 -4.81 -6.01
N SER A 122 4.42 -4.44 -4.73
CA SER A 122 4.78 -5.33 -3.62
C SER A 122 3.83 -6.52 -3.52
N PHE A 123 2.52 -6.29 -3.57
CA PHE A 123 1.52 -7.36 -3.54
C PHE A 123 1.58 -8.25 -4.78
N GLN A 124 1.93 -7.71 -5.95
CA GLN A 124 2.09 -8.52 -7.16
C GLN A 124 3.20 -9.57 -7.01
N ILE A 125 4.34 -9.19 -6.43
CA ILE A 125 5.42 -10.15 -6.16
C ILE A 125 5.01 -11.15 -5.07
N LEU A 126 4.35 -10.68 -3.99
CA LEU A 126 3.85 -11.58 -2.95
C LEU A 126 2.82 -12.58 -3.48
N GLN A 127 1.99 -12.22 -4.47
CA GLN A 127 1.09 -13.16 -5.16
C GLN A 127 1.86 -14.29 -5.85
N LEU A 128 2.92 -13.95 -6.60
CA LEU A 128 3.75 -14.96 -7.28
C LEU A 128 4.40 -15.92 -6.27
N LEU A 129 4.88 -15.41 -5.14
CA LEU A 129 5.42 -16.23 -4.06
C LEU A 129 4.34 -17.09 -3.39
N ALA A 130 3.16 -16.56 -3.16
CA ALA A 130 2.03 -17.31 -2.59
C ALA A 130 1.62 -18.51 -3.45
N VAL A 131 1.74 -18.41 -4.78
CA VAL A 131 1.53 -19.55 -5.69
C VAL A 131 2.53 -20.66 -5.41
N LYS A 132 3.79 -20.33 -5.13
CA LYS A 132 4.84 -21.33 -4.82
C LYS A 132 4.69 -21.93 -3.42
N ILE A 133 4.22 -21.16 -2.46
CA ILE A 133 3.88 -21.64 -1.11
C ILE A 133 2.75 -22.67 -1.18
N GLY A 134 1.77 -22.47 -2.05
CA GLY A 134 0.74 -23.45 -2.39
C GLY A 134 -0.52 -23.41 -1.52
N ASP A 135 -0.63 -22.50 -0.56
CA ASP A 135 -1.83 -22.31 0.24
C ASP A 135 -2.87 -21.42 -0.48
N ASN A 136 -4.08 -21.96 -0.67
CA ASN A 136 -5.13 -21.27 -1.43
C ASN A 136 -5.73 -20.07 -0.68
N LYS A 137 -5.74 -20.11 0.64
CA LYS A 137 -6.25 -19.00 1.45
C LYS A 137 -5.28 -17.82 1.40
N ILE A 138 -3.98 -18.07 1.51
CA ILE A 138 -2.93 -17.05 1.36
C ILE A 138 -3.01 -16.40 -0.03
N LYS A 139 -3.12 -17.20 -1.08
CA LYS A 139 -3.27 -16.68 -2.46
C LYS A 139 -4.45 -15.72 -2.57
N LYS A 140 -5.61 -16.10 -1.99
CA LYS A 140 -6.82 -15.29 -2.01
C LYS A 140 -6.61 -13.98 -1.27
N LEU A 141 -6.09 -14.01 -0.04
CA LEU A 141 -5.90 -12.83 0.80
C LEU A 141 -4.91 -11.83 0.19
N ILE A 142 -3.82 -12.31 -0.39
CA ILE A 142 -2.85 -11.43 -1.09
C ILE A 142 -3.47 -10.85 -2.36
N LYS A 143 -4.26 -11.64 -3.10
CA LYS A 143 -4.95 -11.15 -4.30
C LYS A 143 -5.93 -10.03 -3.95
N GLU A 144 -6.72 -10.19 -2.90
CA GLU A 144 -7.64 -9.16 -2.43
C GLU A 144 -6.90 -7.87 -2.06
N ASN A 145 -5.74 -7.96 -1.41
CA ASN A 145 -4.92 -6.80 -1.11
C ASN A 145 -4.36 -6.11 -2.38
N PHE A 146 -3.97 -6.89 -3.37
CA PHE A 146 -3.56 -6.36 -4.67
C PHE A 146 -4.70 -5.65 -5.39
N ASP A 147 -5.88 -6.28 -5.43
CA ASP A 147 -7.08 -5.75 -6.10
C ASP A 147 -7.51 -4.41 -5.45
N ASP A 148 -7.45 -4.32 -4.13
CA ASP A 148 -7.74 -3.08 -3.39
C ASP A 148 -6.74 -1.96 -3.77
N ALA A 149 -5.43 -2.22 -3.74
CA ALA A 149 -4.42 -1.23 -4.10
C ALA A 149 -4.55 -0.78 -5.57
N GLN A 150 -4.90 -1.70 -6.48
CA GLN A 150 -5.16 -1.38 -7.88
C GLN A 150 -6.38 -0.47 -8.03
N SER A 151 -7.45 -0.74 -7.28
CA SER A 151 -8.69 0.03 -7.30
C SER A 151 -8.47 1.43 -6.73
N ASP A 152 -7.78 1.55 -5.61
CA ASP A 152 -7.43 2.83 -4.98
C ASP A 152 -6.60 3.71 -5.92
N LYS A 153 -5.56 3.13 -6.52
CA LYS A 153 -4.74 3.85 -7.51
C LYS A 153 -5.58 4.35 -8.68
N ALA A 154 -6.48 3.52 -9.21
CA ALA A 154 -7.34 3.89 -10.33
C ALA A 154 -8.31 5.02 -9.94
N LEU A 155 -8.88 4.97 -8.73
CA LEU A 155 -9.75 6.01 -8.19
C LEU A 155 -9.01 7.35 -8.06
N LEU A 156 -7.81 7.35 -7.49
CA LEU A 156 -7.00 8.56 -7.34
C LEU A 156 -6.65 9.19 -8.70
N LEU A 157 -6.34 8.38 -9.72
CA LEU A 157 -6.10 8.87 -11.08
C LEU A 157 -7.36 9.46 -11.71
N LEU A 158 -8.53 8.86 -11.48
CA LEU A 158 -9.81 9.38 -11.95
C LEU A 158 -10.13 10.74 -11.30
N ILE A 159 -9.96 10.85 -9.98
CA ILE A 159 -10.16 12.08 -9.22
C ILE A 159 -9.19 13.17 -9.71
N THR A 160 -7.92 12.82 -9.92
CA THR A 160 -6.91 13.73 -10.46
C THR A 160 -7.32 14.28 -11.83
N THR A 161 -7.80 13.41 -12.72
CA THR A 161 -8.28 13.81 -14.03
C THR A 161 -9.45 14.77 -13.92
N LYS A 162 -10.44 14.43 -13.08
CA LYS A 162 -11.61 15.30 -12.84
C LYS A 162 -11.17 16.66 -12.28
N TYR A 163 -10.27 16.68 -11.31
CA TYR A 163 -9.78 17.91 -10.69
C TYR A 163 -9.08 18.83 -11.71
N LEU A 164 -8.24 18.27 -12.57
CA LEU A 164 -7.50 19.03 -13.60
C LEU A 164 -8.37 19.49 -14.76
N THR A 165 -9.51 18.84 -15.02
CA THR A 165 -10.40 19.17 -16.15
C THR A 165 -11.62 19.97 -15.75
N SER A 166 -11.87 20.15 -14.45
CA SER A 166 -12.95 20.97 -13.92
C SER A 166 -12.53 22.46 -13.95
N VAL A 167 -12.52 23.05 -15.14
CA VAL A 167 -12.25 24.48 -15.39
C VAL A 167 -13.55 25.19 -15.77
#